data_e2bb974911625c6e329c7223baeca4bd
#
_entry.id   e2bb974911625c6e329c7223baeca4bd
#
_cell.length_a   1.000
_cell.length_b   1.000
_cell.length_c   1.000
_cell.angle_alpha   90.00
_cell.angle_beta   90.00
_cell.angle_gamma   90.00
#
_symmetry.space_group_name_H-M   'P 1'
#
loop_
_entity.id
_entity.type
_entity.pdbx_description
1 polymer ?
#
loop_
_entity_poly.entity_id
_entity_poly.type
_entity_poly.pdbx_seq_one_letter_code
_entity_poly.pdbx_strand_id
1 'polypeptide(L)'
;MKTQKKNTKSSLRCWFVIFLFLVCVFTLSSRAVYLQLLEGESLRERGDDIAIRVVDVSAHRGAIVDRNGEQLAVSTPVDSIWAEPRKLLKEKDLQILASLLGRSEKEFRNFLNVRIKRDFVWLKRHAHTNLVKEIKRMDLKGVSTQSEYKRYYPAAEVTAHVVGVTNVDDEGQEGIELAYNKLLKGKSGKKRVLKDRLGRIVRDVENVKSSVPGAELKLSIDKRIQFLAYRELALAVRNHQAISGTLVMLDVKTGEVIAMVGQPSFNPNNRSWLKNTAR
;
A
#
# COMPACT_ATOMS: atom_id res chain seq x y z
N MET A 1 -93.79 -4.65 -8.05
CA MET A 1 -92.67 -3.77 -7.54
C MET A 1 -91.93 -4.48 -6.42
N LYS A 2 -90.70 -5.02 -6.69
CA LYS A 2 -89.91 -5.66 -5.70
C LYS A 2 -88.85 -4.64 -5.25
N THR A 3 -88.96 -4.12 -4.04
CA THR A 3 -88.02 -3.24 -3.40
C THR A 3 -86.75 -4.03 -3.01
N GLN A 4 -85.63 -3.73 -3.63
CA GLN A 4 -84.32 -4.21 -3.23
C GLN A 4 -83.90 -3.66 -1.83
N LYS A 5 -83.77 -4.54 -0.88
CA LYS A 5 -83.25 -4.26 0.44
C LYS A 5 -81.75 -4.06 0.31
N LYS A 6 -81.31 -2.82 0.31
CA LYS A 6 -79.90 -2.38 0.19
C LYS A 6 -79.09 -2.97 1.34
N ASN A 7 -78.08 -3.78 1.05
CA ASN A 7 -77.27 -4.54 2.00
C ASN A 7 -76.28 -3.61 2.76
N THR A 8 -76.79 -2.89 3.76
CA THR A 8 -76.03 -1.91 4.57
C THR A 8 -74.91 -2.53 5.42
N LYS A 9 -74.97 -3.83 5.68
CA LYS A 9 -73.92 -4.56 6.46
C LYS A 9 -72.62 -4.79 5.68
N SER A 10 -72.64 -4.86 4.36
CA SER A 10 -71.42 -5.04 3.57
C SER A 10 -70.63 -3.72 3.39
N SER A 11 -71.35 -2.59 3.35
CA SER A 11 -70.72 -1.28 3.24
C SER A 11 -69.96 -0.89 4.53
N LEU A 12 -70.50 -1.20 5.71
CA LEU A 12 -69.83 -0.95 6.99
C LEU A 12 -68.52 -1.75 7.13
N ARG A 13 -68.50 -3.00 6.68
CA ARG A 13 -67.28 -3.83 6.67
C ARG A 13 -66.22 -3.29 5.71
N CYS A 14 -66.63 -2.85 4.53
CA CYS A 14 -65.71 -2.20 3.59
C CYS A 14 -65.13 -0.89 4.17
N TRP A 15 -65.95 -0.07 4.79
CA TRP A 15 -65.52 1.17 5.42
C TRP A 15 -64.53 0.93 6.60
N PHE A 16 -64.74 -0.12 7.38
CA PHE A 16 -63.83 -0.53 8.44
C PHE A 16 -62.47 -0.99 7.90
N VAL A 17 -62.48 -1.75 6.83
CA VAL A 17 -61.21 -2.18 6.18
C VAL A 17 -60.45 -1.00 5.58
N ILE A 18 -61.18 -0.07 4.92
CA ILE A 18 -60.57 1.15 4.36
C ILE A 18 -59.99 2.03 5.51
N PHE A 19 -60.72 2.19 6.61
CA PHE A 19 -60.24 2.93 7.76
C PHE A 19 -58.98 2.31 8.38
N LEU A 20 -58.97 0.99 8.55
CA LEU A 20 -57.78 0.24 9.03
C LEU A 20 -56.60 0.43 8.13
N PHE A 21 -56.81 0.37 6.81
CA PHE A 21 -55.76 0.58 5.81
C PHE A 21 -55.24 2.01 5.88
N LEU A 22 -56.06 3.02 5.99
CA LEU A 22 -55.64 4.42 6.14
C LEU A 22 -54.81 4.66 7.40
N VAL A 23 -55.22 4.03 8.53
CA VAL A 23 -54.44 4.10 9.81
C VAL A 23 -53.05 3.44 9.60
N CYS A 24 -52.96 2.29 8.92
CA CYS A 24 -51.67 1.67 8.62
C CYS A 24 -50.80 2.56 7.73
N VAL A 25 -51.37 3.14 6.67
CA VAL A 25 -50.63 4.06 5.78
C VAL A 25 -50.16 5.29 6.55
N PHE A 26 -51.00 5.87 7.41
CA PHE A 26 -50.64 7.02 8.19
C PHE A 26 -49.50 6.73 9.21
N THR A 27 -49.58 5.57 9.89
CA THR A 27 -48.51 5.18 10.85
C THR A 27 -47.20 4.89 10.12
N LEU A 28 -47.20 4.24 8.94
CA LEU A 28 -46.01 4.01 8.12
C LEU A 28 -45.44 5.33 7.61
N SER A 29 -46.28 6.25 7.13
CA SER A 29 -45.86 7.57 6.67
C SER A 29 -45.25 8.39 7.79
N SER A 30 -45.90 8.43 8.97
CA SER A 30 -45.38 9.10 10.15
C SER A 30 -44.03 8.53 10.60
N ARG A 31 -43.88 7.20 10.56
CA ARG A 31 -42.61 6.55 10.89
C ARG A 31 -41.53 6.85 9.85
N ALA A 32 -41.87 6.91 8.57
CA ALA A 32 -40.93 7.28 7.51
C ALA A 32 -40.42 8.72 7.68
N VAL A 33 -41.33 9.66 7.96
CA VAL A 33 -40.98 11.05 8.22
C VAL A 33 -40.11 11.19 9.50
N TYR A 34 -40.44 10.45 10.55
CA TYR A 34 -39.66 10.42 11.78
C TYR A 34 -38.23 9.95 11.53
N LEU A 35 -38.07 8.84 10.79
CA LEU A 35 -36.77 8.28 10.44
C LEU A 35 -35.95 9.22 9.53
N GLN A 36 -36.61 9.93 8.61
CA GLN A 36 -35.91 10.81 7.66
C GLN A 36 -35.51 12.16 8.29
N LEU A 37 -36.40 12.75 9.12
CA LEU A 37 -36.16 14.10 9.66
C LEU A 37 -35.48 14.10 11.01
N LEU A 38 -35.80 13.16 11.91
CA LEU A 38 -35.30 13.14 13.28
C LEU A 38 -34.16 12.17 13.53
N GLU A 39 -34.16 11.03 12.87
CA GLU A 39 -33.08 10.03 13.02
C GLU A 39 -32.14 9.96 11.81
N GLY A 40 -32.41 10.72 10.75
CA GLY A 40 -31.64 10.63 9.50
C GLY A 40 -30.15 10.96 9.67
N GLU A 41 -29.81 11.98 10.46
CA GLU A 41 -28.43 12.33 10.77
C GLU A 41 -27.75 11.27 11.64
N SER A 42 -28.40 10.81 12.70
CA SER A 42 -27.82 9.79 13.60
C SER A 42 -27.61 8.44 12.91
N LEU A 43 -28.51 8.06 11.99
CA LEU A 43 -28.36 6.84 11.18
C LEU A 43 -27.26 6.97 10.13
N ARG A 44 -27.08 8.17 9.55
CA ARG A 44 -25.94 8.46 8.68
C ARG A 44 -24.63 8.41 9.45
N GLU A 45 -24.53 9.08 10.59
CA GLU A 45 -23.34 9.05 11.45
C GLU A 45 -22.96 7.61 11.85
N ARG A 46 -23.94 6.80 12.28
CA ARG A 46 -23.69 5.36 12.57
C ARG A 46 -23.26 4.57 11.34
N GLY A 47 -23.83 4.87 10.18
CA GLY A 47 -23.41 4.27 8.90
C GLY A 47 -21.98 4.66 8.54
N ASP A 48 -21.66 5.93 8.70
CA ASP A 48 -20.34 6.48 8.41
C ASP A 48 -19.28 5.96 9.40
N ASP A 49 -19.60 5.85 10.69
CA ASP A 49 -18.70 5.27 11.70
C ASP A 49 -18.35 3.82 11.43
N ILE A 50 -19.25 3.05 10.83
CA ILE A 50 -19.01 1.67 10.45
C ILE A 50 -18.17 1.56 9.17
N ALA A 51 -18.39 2.44 8.21
CA ALA A 51 -17.82 2.39 6.87
C ALA A 51 -16.56 3.26 6.70
N ILE A 52 -16.40 4.33 7.50
CA ILE A 52 -15.25 5.22 7.43
C ILE A 52 -14.09 4.64 8.23
N ARG A 53 -12.92 4.61 7.61
CA ARG A 53 -11.66 4.19 8.24
C ARG A 53 -10.58 5.22 7.98
N VAL A 54 -9.75 5.47 8.99
CA VAL A 54 -8.52 6.25 8.82
C VAL A 54 -7.45 5.29 8.30
N VAL A 55 -6.86 5.64 7.17
CA VAL A 55 -5.72 4.91 6.59
C VAL A 55 -4.50 5.82 6.51
N ASP A 56 -3.34 5.24 6.78
CA ASP A 56 -2.08 5.95 6.63
C ASP A 56 -1.74 6.08 5.14
N VAL A 57 -1.28 7.28 4.77
CA VAL A 57 -0.78 7.59 3.43
C VAL A 57 0.73 7.71 3.52
N SER A 58 1.45 6.78 2.92
CA SER A 58 2.90 6.79 2.91
C SER A 58 3.42 8.07 2.25
N ALA A 59 4.43 8.70 2.87
CA ALA A 59 5.12 9.82 2.25
C ALA A 59 6.09 9.31 1.17
N HIS A 60 6.26 10.10 0.13
CA HIS A 60 7.29 9.86 -0.87
C HIS A 60 8.67 10.15 -0.24
N ARG A 61 9.58 9.15 -0.26
CA ARG A 61 10.95 9.32 0.23
C ARG A 61 11.74 10.21 -0.72
N GLY A 62 12.46 11.20 -0.21
CA GLY A 62 13.25 12.15 -0.96
C GLY A 62 14.27 11.47 -1.89
N ALA A 63 14.49 12.04 -3.07
CA ALA A 63 15.49 11.53 -3.99
C ALA A 63 16.91 11.81 -3.45
N ILE A 64 17.86 10.93 -3.79
CA ILE A 64 19.28 11.20 -3.63
C ILE A 64 19.84 11.42 -5.03
N VAL A 65 20.48 12.55 -5.24
CA VAL A 65 21.05 12.94 -6.53
C VAL A 65 22.53 13.22 -6.41
N ASP A 66 23.26 13.11 -7.52
CA ASP A 66 24.65 13.48 -7.61
C ASP A 66 24.83 15.00 -7.72
N ARG A 67 26.06 15.49 -7.84
CA ARG A 67 26.37 16.92 -7.99
C ARG A 67 25.77 17.57 -9.23
N ASN A 68 25.42 16.78 -10.25
CA ASN A 68 24.83 17.22 -11.51
C ASN A 68 23.31 17.09 -11.56
N GLY A 69 22.67 16.56 -10.49
CA GLY A 69 21.24 16.27 -10.44
C GLY A 69 20.85 14.89 -10.97
N GLU A 70 21.84 14.03 -11.30
CA GLU A 70 21.59 12.66 -11.74
C GLU A 70 21.09 11.79 -10.57
N GLN A 71 20.04 11.03 -10.80
CA GLN A 71 19.41 10.21 -9.76
C GLN A 71 20.29 9.03 -9.36
N LEU A 72 20.58 8.93 -8.06
CA LEU A 72 21.28 7.81 -7.41
C LEU A 72 20.31 6.90 -6.64
N ALA A 73 19.26 7.47 -6.06
CA ALA A 73 18.17 6.73 -5.44
C ALA A 73 16.85 7.47 -5.59
N VAL A 74 15.81 6.75 -6.02
CA VAL A 74 14.44 7.27 -6.21
C VAL A 74 13.41 6.33 -5.63
N SER A 75 12.26 6.86 -5.22
CA SER A 75 11.12 6.05 -4.77
C SER A 75 10.08 5.99 -5.88
N THR A 76 9.70 4.78 -6.28
CA THR A 76 8.71 4.54 -7.32
C THR A 76 7.43 3.97 -6.69
N PRO A 77 6.24 4.41 -7.12
CA PRO A 77 4.99 3.84 -6.64
C PRO A 77 4.85 2.39 -7.11
N VAL A 78 4.46 1.53 -6.20
CA VAL A 78 4.21 0.10 -6.45
C VAL A 78 3.00 -0.35 -5.65
N ASP A 79 2.31 -1.37 -6.12
CA ASP A 79 1.21 -1.97 -5.37
C ASP A 79 1.69 -3.20 -4.60
N SER A 80 1.21 -3.33 -3.38
CA SER A 80 1.38 -4.49 -2.52
C SER A 80 0.03 -5.18 -2.32
N ILE A 81 0.03 -6.51 -2.27
CA ILE A 81 -1.16 -7.34 -2.17
C ILE A 81 -1.26 -7.85 -0.74
N TRP A 82 -2.41 -7.64 -0.13
CA TRP A 82 -2.71 -8.12 1.22
C TRP A 82 -4.05 -8.85 1.25
N ALA A 83 -4.26 -9.65 2.28
CA ALA A 83 -5.51 -10.38 2.46
C ALA A 83 -5.99 -10.41 3.90
N GLU A 84 -7.30 -10.61 4.03
CA GLU A 84 -7.96 -11.01 5.27
C GLU A 84 -8.12 -12.55 5.26
N PRO A 85 -7.33 -13.30 6.06
CA PRO A 85 -7.29 -14.77 5.97
C PRO A 85 -8.65 -15.44 6.15
N ARG A 86 -9.49 -14.92 7.07
CA ARG A 86 -10.82 -15.49 7.35
C ARG A 86 -11.76 -15.44 6.17
N LYS A 87 -11.69 -14.38 5.36
CA LYS A 87 -12.53 -14.21 4.16
C LYS A 87 -11.95 -15.03 3.01
N LEU A 88 -10.64 -14.92 2.81
CA LEU A 88 -9.94 -15.56 1.69
C LEU A 88 -10.02 -17.09 1.75
N LEU A 89 -9.93 -17.71 2.92
CA LEU A 89 -10.02 -19.17 3.07
C LEU A 89 -11.37 -19.78 2.61
N LYS A 90 -12.42 -18.96 2.50
CA LYS A 90 -13.74 -19.37 2.01
C LYS A 90 -13.89 -19.30 0.49
N GLU A 91 -12.93 -18.71 -0.21
CA GLU A 91 -12.97 -18.56 -1.66
C GLU A 91 -12.56 -19.87 -2.36
N LYS A 92 -13.20 -20.14 -3.52
CA LYS A 92 -12.95 -21.36 -4.30
C LYS A 92 -11.65 -21.30 -5.09
N ASP A 93 -11.25 -20.10 -5.53
CA ASP A 93 -10.11 -19.89 -6.44
C ASP A 93 -8.76 -19.72 -5.72
N LEU A 94 -8.65 -20.29 -4.51
CA LEU A 94 -7.44 -20.22 -3.69
C LEU A 94 -6.24 -20.88 -4.38
N GLN A 95 -6.48 -21.94 -5.15
CA GLN A 95 -5.45 -22.65 -5.91
C GLN A 95 -4.83 -21.75 -6.99
N ILE A 96 -5.66 -21.02 -7.73
CA ILE A 96 -5.20 -20.11 -8.78
C ILE A 96 -4.38 -18.97 -8.15
N LEU A 97 -4.87 -18.38 -7.06
CA LEU A 97 -4.15 -17.34 -6.35
C LEU A 97 -2.81 -17.83 -5.78
N ALA A 98 -2.76 -19.04 -5.23
CA ALA A 98 -1.54 -19.64 -4.72
C ALA A 98 -0.49 -19.81 -5.83
N SER A 99 -0.90 -20.32 -7.01
CA SER A 99 -0.02 -20.51 -8.17
C SER A 99 0.53 -19.17 -8.70
N LEU A 100 -0.31 -18.12 -8.77
CA LEU A 100 0.12 -16.76 -9.15
C LEU A 100 1.14 -16.16 -8.17
N LEU A 101 1.05 -16.53 -6.89
CA LEU A 101 2.00 -16.12 -5.86
C LEU A 101 3.26 -17.01 -5.80
N GLY A 102 3.35 -18.05 -6.65
CA GLY A 102 4.46 -19.01 -6.68
C GLY A 102 4.50 -19.95 -5.48
N ARG A 103 3.33 -20.30 -4.92
CA ARG A 103 3.19 -21.23 -3.77
C ARG A 103 2.29 -22.40 -4.12
N SER A 104 2.51 -23.54 -3.47
CA SER A 104 1.54 -24.63 -3.53
C SER A 104 0.27 -24.28 -2.75
N GLU A 105 -0.87 -24.82 -3.18
CA GLU A 105 -2.15 -24.58 -2.49
C GLU A 105 -2.08 -24.98 -1.00
N LYS A 106 -1.46 -26.11 -0.71
CA LYS A 106 -1.31 -26.65 0.66
C LYS A 106 -0.51 -25.70 1.55
N GLU A 107 0.62 -25.21 1.07
CA GLU A 107 1.46 -24.24 1.78
C GLU A 107 0.73 -22.91 1.97
N PHE A 108 0.00 -22.45 0.96
CA PHE A 108 -0.75 -21.21 1.02
C PHE A 108 -1.92 -21.29 2.01
N ARG A 109 -2.67 -22.41 2.01
CA ARG A 109 -3.71 -22.66 3.02
C ARG A 109 -3.14 -22.68 4.43
N ASN A 110 -2.01 -23.37 4.64
CA ASN A 110 -1.35 -23.42 5.93
C ASN A 110 -0.87 -22.02 6.37
N PHE A 111 -0.28 -21.25 5.46
CA PHE A 111 0.13 -19.87 5.70
C PHE A 111 -1.03 -18.99 6.20
N LEU A 112 -2.21 -19.12 5.59
CA LEU A 112 -3.42 -18.39 5.97
C LEU A 112 -4.01 -18.91 7.30
N ASN A 113 -4.05 -20.23 7.50
CA ASN A 113 -4.61 -20.83 8.72
C ASN A 113 -3.85 -20.41 9.98
N VAL A 114 -2.52 -20.43 9.95
CA VAL A 114 -1.67 -19.95 11.06
C VAL A 114 -1.97 -18.49 11.41
N ARG A 115 -2.48 -17.72 10.46
CA ARG A 115 -2.76 -16.28 10.60
C ARG A 115 -4.26 -15.93 10.61
N ILE A 116 -5.13 -16.91 10.81
CA ILE A 116 -6.59 -16.75 10.69
C ILE A 116 -7.18 -15.70 11.66
N LYS A 117 -6.51 -15.44 12.78
CA LYS A 117 -6.92 -14.42 13.76
C LYS A 117 -6.54 -12.99 13.35
N ARG A 118 -5.74 -12.81 12.29
CA ARG A 118 -5.32 -11.51 11.81
C ARG A 118 -6.31 -10.99 10.75
N ASP A 119 -6.62 -9.72 10.82
CA ASP A 119 -7.49 -9.06 9.82
C ASP A 119 -6.70 -8.60 8.59
N PHE A 120 -5.37 -8.58 8.70
CA PHE A 120 -4.46 -8.11 7.66
C PHE A 120 -3.20 -8.99 7.60
N VAL A 121 -2.91 -9.50 6.40
CA VAL A 121 -1.69 -10.28 6.12
C VAL A 121 -1.17 -9.94 4.73
N TRP A 122 0.09 -9.55 4.61
CA TRP A 122 0.73 -9.37 3.33
C TRP A 122 0.86 -10.71 2.58
N LEU A 123 0.32 -10.79 1.38
CA LEU A 123 0.53 -11.91 0.46
C LEU A 123 1.79 -11.70 -0.36
N LYS A 124 1.94 -10.52 -0.96
CA LYS A 124 3.14 -10.12 -1.69
C LYS A 124 3.32 -8.61 -1.65
N ARG A 125 4.43 -8.15 -1.11
CA ARG A 125 4.80 -6.72 -1.15
C ARG A 125 5.56 -6.41 -2.44
N HIS A 126 5.42 -5.17 -2.91
CA HIS A 126 6.07 -4.66 -4.12
C HIS A 126 5.82 -5.59 -5.33
N ALA A 127 4.55 -5.91 -5.57
CA ALA A 127 4.14 -6.80 -6.66
C ALA A 127 4.29 -6.13 -8.02
N HIS A 128 4.60 -6.93 -9.05
CA HIS A 128 4.62 -6.44 -10.43
C HIS A 128 3.20 -6.07 -10.88
N THR A 129 3.10 -5.03 -11.70
CA THR A 129 1.83 -4.48 -12.18
C THR A 129 0.94 -5.55 -12.85
N ASN A 130 1.53 -6.48 -13.60
CA ASN A 130 0.77 -7.56 -14.25
C ASN A 130 0.10 -8.49 -13.23
N LEU A 131 0.83 -8.91 -12.20
CA LEU A 131 0.29 -9.74 -11.12
C LEU A 131 -0.86 -9.03 -10.38
N VAL A 132 -0.69 -7.73 -10.12
CA VAL A 132 -1.74 -6.91 -9.47
C VAL A 132 -2.99 -6.85 -10.34
N LYS A 133 -2.84 -6.67 -11.67
CA LYS A 133 -3.97 -6.65 -12.61
C LYS A 133 -4.70 -7.99 -12.66
N GLU A 134 -3.98 -9.10 -12.68
CA GLU A 134 -4.57 -10.45 -12.68
C GLU A 134 -5.36 -10.71 -11.39
N ILE A 135 -4.78 -10.41 -10.24
CA ILE A 135 -5.45 -10.59 -8.94
C ILE A 135 -6.68 -9.68 -8.81
N LYS A 136 -6.61 -8.42 -9.29
CA LYS A 136 -7.77 -7.53 -9.32
C LYS A 136 -8.91 -8.07 -10.20
N ARG A 137 -8.59 -8.75 -11.31
CA ARG A 137 -9.60 -9.38 -12.20
C ARG A 137 -10.33 -10.56 -11.55
N MET A 138 -9.68 -11.27 -10.64
CA MET A 138 -10.29 -12.40 -9.93
C MET A 138 -11.38 -11.95 -8.93
N ASP A 139 -11.43 -10.68 -8.56
CA ASP A 139 -12.39 -10.07 -7.60
C ASP A 139 -12.63 -10.91 -6.33
N LEU A 140 -11.56 -11.46 -5.76
CA LEU A 140 -11.60 -12.34 -4.59
C LEU A 140 -11.96 -11.57 -3.33
N LYS A 141 -12.94 -12.09 -2.58
CA LYS A 141 -13.31 -11.50 -1.28
C LYS A 141 -12.17 -11.67 -0.28
N GLY A 142 -11.81 -10.57 0.36
CA GLY A 142 -10.73 -10.56 1.35
C GLY A 142 -9.33 -10.43 0.76
N VAL A 143 -9.18 -10.15 -0.54
CA VAL A 143 -7.92 -9.71 -1.15
C VAL A 143 -8.05 -8.26 -1.56
N SER A 144 -7.03 -7.47 -1.26
CA SER A 144 -6.99 -6.05 -1.63
C SER A 144 -5.56 -5.62 -1.95
N THR A 145 -5.44 -4.49 -2.60
CA THR A 145 -4.14 -3.89 -2.92
C THR A 145 -3.96 -2.59 -2.16
N GLN A 146 -2.74 -2.31 -1.78
CA GLN A 146 -2.34 -1.05 -1.16
C GLN A 146 -1.15 -0.49 -1.91
N SER A 147 -1.21 0.79 -2.29
CA SER A 147 -0.10 1.48 -2.92
C SER A 147 0.95 1.82 -1.87
N GLU A 148 2.18 1.47 -2.15
CA GLU A 148 3.38 1.74 -1.36
C GLU A 148 4.44 2.35 -2.26
N TYR A 149 5.59 2.72 -1.68
CA TYR A 149 6.77 3.11 -2.44
C TYR A 149 7.83 2.03 -2.34
N LYS A 150 8.57 1.84 -3.44
CA LYS A 150 9.75 0.98 -3.49
C LYS A 150 10.94 1.82 -3.86
N ARG A 151 12.00 1.74 -3.05
CA ARG A 151 13.27 2.38 -3.34
C ARG A 151 13.97 1.68 -4.51
N TYR A 152 14.41 2.46 -5.47
CA TYR A 152 15.14 2.01 -6.65
C TYR A 152 16.45 2.79 -6.78
N TYR A 153 17.50 2.11 -7.13
CA TYR A 153 18.86 2.61 -7.25
C TYR A 153 19.33 2.48 -8.69
N PRO A 154 19.21 3.54 -9.53
CA PRO A 154 19.56 3.48 -10.95
C PRO A 154 21.00 3.08 -11.24
N ALA A 155 21.93 3.52 -10.37
CA ALA A 155 23.35 3.21 -10.50
C ALA A 155 23.77 1.84 -9.93
N ALA A 156 22.82 1.07 -9.39
CA ALA A 156 23.01 -0.29 -8.85
C ALA A 156 24.31 -0.42 -8.01
N GLU A 157 25.21 -1.35 -8.38
CA GLU A 157 26.42 -1.67 -7.65
C GLU A 157 27.43 -0.52 -7.58
N VAL A 158 27.35 0.42 -8.53
CA VAL A 158 28.34 1.53 -8.67
C VAL A 158 28.32 2.46 -7.45
N THR A 159 27.16 2.68 -6.86
CA THR A 159 26.97 3.60 -5.74
C THR A 159 26.52 2.92 -4.46
N ALA A 160 26.46 1.60 -4.44
CA ALA A 160 25.85 0.83 -3.36
C ALA A 160 26.44 1.15 -1.98
N HIS A 161 27.77 1.20 -1.85
CA HIS A 161 28.44 1.47 -0.58
C HIS A 161 28.26 2.91 -0.08
N VAL A 162 28.11 3.89 -0.99
CA VAL A 162 27.89 5.29 -0.62
C VAL A 162 26.43 5.52 -0.26
N VAL A 163 25.54 5.17 -1.18
CA VAL A 163 24.11 5.43 -1.01
C VAL A 163 23.52 4.51 0.07
N GLY A 164 23.96 3.25 0.11
CA GLY A 164 23.41 2.25 1.01
C GLY A 164 22.08 1.68 0.52
N VAL A 165 21.30 1.13 1.45
CA VAL A 165 20.03 0.48 1.17
C VAL A 165 18.97 0.84 2.20
N THR A 166 17.69 0.72 1.78
CA THR A 166 16.55 0.74 2.71
C THR A 166 16.02 -0.67 2.94
N ASN A 167 15.31 -0.88 4.04
CA ASN A 167 14.50 -2.12 4.23
C ASN A 167 13.19 -2.08 3.42
N VAL A 168 12.33 -3.09 3.61
CA VAL A 168 11.03 -3.17 2.91
C VAL A 168 10.06 -2.08 3.37
N ASP A 169 10.26 -1.53 4.57
CA ASP A 169 9.43 -0.48 5.16
C ASP A 169 9.97 0.93 4.87
N ASP A 170 10.88 1.03 3.87
CA ASP A 170 11.51 2.28 3.41
C ASP A 170 12.35 3.00 4.48
N GLU A 171 12.89 2.23 5.45
CA GLU A 171 13.84 2.72 6.45
C GLU A 171 15.27 2.47 5.99
N GLY A 172 16.13 3.50 6.08
CA GLY A 172 17.55 3.38 5.76
C GLY A 172 18.26 2.38 6.67
N GLN A 173 19.08 1.50 6.09
CA GLN A 173 19.82 0.46 6.81
C GLN A 173 21.33 0.73 6.81
N GLU A 174 21.84 1.31 5.73
CA GLU A 174 23.27 1.56 5.52
C GLU A 174 23.49 2.85 4.75
N GLY A 175 24.74 3.37 4.77
CA GLY A 175 25.18 4.49 3.97
C GLY A 175 24.42 5.79 4.21
N ILE A 176 24.31 6.59 3.16
CA ILE A 176 23.57 7.87 3.17
C ILE A 176 22.09 7.66 3.51
N GLU A 177 21.49 6.56 3.06
CA GLU A 177 20.09 6.21 3.38
C GLU A 177 19.86 6.12 4.89
N LEU A 178 20.80 5.56 5.65
CA LEU A 178 20.73 5.48 7.10
C LEU A 178 21.07 6.83 7.75
N ALA A 179 22.18 7.43 7.35
CA ALA A 179 22.69 8.67 7.95
C ALA A 179 21.68 9.81 7.87
N TYR A 180 20.99 9.93 6.74
CA TYR A 180 19.99 10.96 6.47
C TYR A 180 18.56 10.45 6.47
N ASN A 181 18.30 9.31 7.14
CA ASN A 181 16.98 8.66 7.12
C ASN A 181 15.85 9.61 7.54
N LYS A 182 16.03 10.42 8.58
CA LYS A 182 15.02 11.37 9.08
C LYS A 182 14.66 12.45 8.05
N LEU A 183 15.63 12.90 7.26
CA LEU A 183 15.45 13.91 6.22
C LEU A 183 14.72 13.30 5.00
N LEU A 184 15.18 12.12 4.59
CA LEU A 184 14.73 11.44 3.38
C LEU A 184 13.32 10.82 3.54
N LYS A 185 12.97 10.28 4.72
CA LYS A 185 11.73 9.51 4.94
C LYS A 185 10.45 10.33 4.76
N GLY A 186 10.48 11.64 5.03
CA GLY A 186 9.29 12.48 5.06
C GLY A 186 8.35 12.15 6.24
N LYS A 187 7.13 12.63 6.18
CA LYS A 187 6.10 12.43 7.22
C LYS A 187 4.84 11.86 6.58
N SER A 188 4.43 10.67 6.99
CA SER A 188 3.18 10.04 6.53
C SER A 188 1.98 10.88 6.88
N GLY A 189 1.02 10.92 5.98
CA GLY A 189 -0.29 11.52 6.15
C GLY A 189 -1.32 10.52 6.66
N LYS A 190 -2.54 11.04 6.88
CA LYS A 190 -3.72 10.22 7.23
C LYS A 190 -4.91 10.70 6.42
N LYS A 191 -5.67 9.79 5.85
CA LYS A 191 -6.92 10.10 5.19
C LYS A 191 -8.06 9.23 5.69
N ARG A 192 -9.26 9.81 5.70
CA ARG A 192 -10.51 9.07 5.92
C ARG A 192 -10.99 8.52 4.59
N VAL A 193 -11.24 7.24 4.54
CA VAL A 193 -11.76 6.56 3.36
C VAL A 193 -13.02 5.79 3.71
N LEU A 194 -13.98 5.81 2.80
CA LEU A 194 -15.17 4.97 2.87
C LEU A 194 -14.81 3.59 2.32
N LYS A 195 -14.95 2.55 3.15
CA LYS A 195 -14.75 1.16 2.73
C LYS A 195 -16.09 0.43 2.59
N ASP A 196 -16.19 -0.42 1.57
CA ASP A 196 -17.33 -1.31 1.42
C ASP A 196 -17.25 -2.49 2.39
N ARG A 197 -18.30 -3.37 2.37
CA ARG A 197 -18.34 -4.60 3.20
C ARG A 197 -17.20 -5.57 2.87
N LEU A 198 -16.57 -5.45 1.71
CA LEU A 198 -15.43 -6.24 1.27
C LEU A 198 -14.09 -5.62 1.69
N GLY A 199 -14.11 -4.43 2.32
CA GLY A 199 -12.91 -3.70 2.73
C GLY A 199 -12.24 -2.89 1.63
N ARG A 200 -12.87 -2.77 0.44
CA ARG A 200 -12.36 -1.98 -0.68
C ARG A 200 -12.65 -0.49 -0.44
N ILE A 201 -11.72 0.36 -0.83
CA ILE A 201 -11.91 1.81 -0.77
C ILE A 201 -12.87 2.21 -1.89
N VAL A 202 -14.04 2.71 -1.52
CA VAL A 202 -15.08 3.18 -2.46
C VAL A 202 -14.85 4.65 -2.80
N ARG A 203 -14.48 5.46 -1.79
CA ARG A 203 -14.29 6.90 -1.94
C ARG A 203 -13.34 7.44 -0.88
N ASP A 204 -12.53 8.42 -1.24
CA ASP A 204 -11.81 9.27 -0.31
C ASP A 204 -12.80 10.30 0.26
N VAL A 205 -12.89 10.37 1.58
CA VAL A 205 -13.83 11.28 2.26
C VAL A 205 -13.14 12.59 2.60
N GLU A 206 -11.99 12.51 3.28
CA GLU A 206 -11.28 13.69 3.78
C GLU A 206 -9.79 13.38 4.00
N ASN A 207 -8.94 14.36 3.74
CA ASN A 207 -7.54 14.33 4.16
C ASN A 207 -7.42 14.86 5.59
N VAL A 208 -7.27 13.97 6.56
CA VAL A 208 -7.08 14.33 7.98
C VAL A 208 -5.73 15.01 8.18
N LYS A 209 -4.70 14.50 7.51
CA LYS A 209 -3.35 15.03 7.52
C LYS A 209 -2.67 14.75 6.20
N SER A 210 -2.23 15.77 5.51
CA SER A 210 -1.46 15.61 4.28
C SER A 210 -0.11 14.96 4.55
N SER A 211 0.33 14.06 3.66
CA SER A 211 1.69 13.55 3.70
C SER A 211 2.67 14.63 3.27
N VAL A 212 3.81 14.71 3.94
CA VAL A 212 4.91 15.62 3.58
C VAL A 212 6.03 14.77 3.00
N PRO A 213 6.38 14.95 1.71
CA PRO A 213 7.47 14.18 1.11
C PRO A 213 8.80 14.47 1.80
N GLY A 214 9.72 13.52 1.75
CA GLY A 214 11.09 13.71 2.21
C GLY A 214 11.84 14.72 1.34
N ALA A 215 12.82 15.37 1.91
CA ALA A 215 13.64 16.32 1.19
C ALA A 215 14.60 15.60 0.22
N GLU A 216 14.89 16.23 -0.92
CA GLU A 216 15.94 15.80 -1.82
C GLU A 216 17.30 16.02 -1.19
N LEU A 217 18.21 15.06 -1.36
CA LEU A 217 19.59 15.15 -0.88
C LEU A 217 20.54 15.14 -2.07
N LYS A 218 21.27 16.23 -2.26
CA LYS A 218 22.30 16.37 -3.27
C LYS A 218 23.67 16.05 -2.68
N LEU A 219 24.37 15.10 -3.30
CA LEU A 219 25.72 14.68 -2.91
C LEU A 219 26.78 15.40 -3.75
N SER A 220 28.01 15.44 -3.23
CA SER A 220 29.19 15.91 -3.97
C SER A 220 29.71 14.90 -5.01
N ILE A 221 29.26 13.64 -4.96
CA ILE A 221 29.64 12.58 -5.88
C ILE A 221 29.25 12.96 -7.33
N ASP A 222 30.18 12.71 -8.29
CA ASP A 222 29.87 12.70 -9.72
C ASP A 222 29.65 11.26 -10.20
N LYS A 223 28.45 10.94 -10.63
CA LYS A 223 28.06 9.57 -11.05
C LYS A 223 28.93 9.01 -12.17
N ARG A 224 29.41 9.86 -13.09
CA ARG A 224 30.27 9.43 -14.22
C ARG A 224 31.65 9.04 -13.73
N ILE A 225 32.24 9.86 -12.84
CA ILE A 225 33.54 9.59 -12.22
C ILE A 225 33.44 8.38 -11.31
N GLN A 226 32.37 8.26 -10.55
CA GLN A 226 32.05 7.10 -9.70
C GLN A 226 31.99 5.81 -10.51
N PHE A 227 31.35 5.82 -11.70
CA PHE A 227 31.27 4.67 -12.59
C PHE A 227 32.65 4.28 -13.13
N LEU A 228 33.46 5.26 -13.56
CA LEU A 228 34.82 5.02 -14.02
C LEU A 228 35.68 4.41 -12.91
N ALA A 229 35.66 5.02 -11.71
CA ALA A 229 36.37 4.52 -10.55
C ALA A 229 35.95 3.09 -10.16
N TYR A 230 34.63 2.80 -10.19
CA TYR A 230 34.11 1.47 -9.94
C TYR A 230 34.65 0.42 -10.93
N ARG A 231 34.63 0.73 -12.22
CA ARG A 231 35.11 -0.16 -13.29
C ARG A 231 36.61 -0.45 -13.14
N GLU A 232 37.42 0.57 -12.98
CA GLU A 232 38.89 0.44 -12.87
C GLU A 232 39.29 -0.30 -11.58
N LEU A 233 38.62 -0.02 -10.46
CA LEU A 233 38.87 -0.72 -9.20
C LEU A 233 38.47 -2.20 -9.31
N ALA A 234 37.34 -2.52 -9.95
CA ALA A 234 36.91 -3.91 -10.15
C ALA A 234 37.91 -4.69 -11.02
N LEU A 235 38.45 -4.05 -12.05
CA LEU A 235 39.52 -4.64 -12.89
C LEU A 235 40.81 -4.86 -12.09
N ALA A 236 41.24 -3.87 -11.32
CA ALA A 236 42.43 -3.98 -10.48
C ALA A 236 42.32 -5.11 -9.45
N VAL A 237 41.22 -5.17 -8.71
CA VAL A 237 40.95 -6.26 -7.73
C VAL A 237 41.00 -7.62 -8.38
N ARG A 238 40.43 -7.76 -9.59
CA ARG A 238 40.43 -9.05 -10.36
C ARG A 238 41.82 -9.38 -10.83
N ASN A 239 42.54 -8.44 -11.46
CA ASN A 239 43.87 -8.69 -12.06
C ASN A 239 44.90 -9.03 -11.01
N HIS A 240 44.83 -8.40 -9.83
CA HIS A 240 45.75 -8.66 -8.73
C HIS A 240 45.26 -9.71 -7.73
N GLN A 241 44.09 -10.38 -8.04
CA GLN A 241 43.47 -11.38 -7.15
C GLN A 241 43.33 -10.90 -5.71
N ALA A 242 43.09 -9.58 -5.55
CA ALA A 242 42.92 -8.97 -4.22
C ALA A 242 41.55 -9.38 -3.60
N ILE A 243 41.51 -9.52 -2.29
CA ILE A 243 40.31 -9.86 -1.54
C ILE A 243 39.32 -8.68 -1.56
N SER A 244 39.86 -7.45 -1.48
CA SER A 244 39.06 -6.22 -1.50
C SER A 244 39.90 -5.05 -2.01
N GLY A 245 39.22 -3.98 -2.35
CA GLY A 245 39.84 -2.73 -2.74
C GLY A 245 38.93 -1.55 -2.44
N THR A 246 39.54 -0.38 -2.16
CA THR A 246 38.79 0.87 -1.95
C THR A 246 39.48 1.99 -2.71
N LEU A 247 38.68 2.89 -3.30
CA LEU A 247 39.14 4.08 -3.96
C LEU A 247 38.35 5.28 -3.47
N VAL A 248 39.03 6.35 -3.08
CA VAL A 248 38.44 7.65 -2.71
C VAL A 248 39.08 8.73 -3.54
N MET A 249 38.28 9.55 -4.19
CA MET A 249 38.72 10.70 -4.96
C MET A 249 38.14 11.98 -4.34
N LEU A 250 39.03 12.91 -4.03
CA LEU A 250 38.71 14.19 -3.39
C LEU A 250 39.08 15.36 -4.31
N ASP A 251 38.29 16.41 -4.28
CA ASP A 251 38.68 17.71 -4.80
C ASP A 251 39.63 18.37 -3.81
N VAL A 252 40.86 18.65 -4.25
CA VAL A 252 41.90 19.20 -3.39
C VAL A 252 41.59 20.62 -2.91
N LYS A 253 40.80 21.39 -3.67
CA LYS A 253 40.46 22.78 -3.34
C LYS A 253 39.28 22.87 -2.36
N THR A 254 38.30 22.01 -2.50
CA THR A 254 37.04 22.07 -1.74
C THR A 254 36.96 21.03 -0.63
N GLY A 255 37.76 19.95 -0.73
CA GLY A 255 37.68 18.78 0.16
C GLY A 255 36.46 17.87 -0.13
N GLU A 256 35.70 18.17 -1.19
CA GLU A 256 34.53 17.37 -1.54
C GLU A 256 34.91 15.98 -2.06
N VAL A 257 34.15 14.94 -1.67
CA VAL A 257 34.33 13.61 -2.19
C VAL A 257 33.62 13.52 -3.57
N ILE A 258 34.42 13.35 -4.62
CA ILE A 258 33.92 13.24 -6.01
C ILE A 258 33.54 11.81 -6.35
N ALA A 259 34.30 10.83 -5.86
CA ALA A 259 34.00 9.41 -5.99
C ALA A 259 34.48 8.63 -4.76
N MET A 260 33.72 7.62 -4.37
CA MET A 260 34.07 6.69 -3.29
C MET A 260 33.52 5.29 -3.65
N VAL A 261 34.41 4.35 -3.87
CA VAL A 261 34.09 3.00 -4.36
C VAL A 261 34.72 1.94 -3.50
N GLY A 262 34.01 0.86 -3.24
CA GLY A 262 34.51 -0.35 -2.59
C GLY A 262 34.27 -1.57 -3.47
N GLN A 263 35.16 -2.55 -3.39
CA GLN A 263 35.02 -3.88 -3.97
C GLN A 263 35.32 -4.94 -2.91
N PRO A 264 34.56 -6.05 -2.86
CA PRO A 264 33.42 -6.42 -3.71
C PRO A 264 32.20 -5.55 -3.46
N SER A 265 31.40 -5.28 -4.50
CA SER A 265 30.16 -4.53 -4.42
C SER A 265 28.94 -5.45 -4.48
N PHE A 266 27.76 -4.90 -4.20
CA PHE A 266 26.50 -5.63 -4.22
C PHE A 266 25.41 -4.84 -4.95
N ASN A 267 24.38 -5.55 -5.43
CA ASN A 267 23.25 -4.89 -6.07
C ASN A 267 22.16 -4.50 -5.02
N PRO A 268 21.98 -3.19 -4.73
CA PRO A 268 21.02 -2.74 -3.73
C PRO A 268 19.56 -2.98 -4.15
N ASN A 269 19.28 -3.21 -5.44
CA ASN A 269 17.95 -3.55 -5.96
C ASN A 269 17.61 -5.03 -5.72
N ASN A 270 18.61 -5.92 -5.58
CA ASN A 270 18.43 -7.34 -5.31
C ASN A 270 18.67 -7.63 -3.82
N ARG A 271 17.59 -7.74 -3.05
CA ARG A 271 17.65 -7.94 -1.59
C ARG A 271 17.81 -9.39 -1.15
N SER A 272 18.07 -10.33 -2.06
CA SER A 272 18.20 -11.75 -1.70
C SER A 272 19.39 -12.01 -0.75
N TRP A 273 20.44 -11.20 -0.83
CA TRP A 273 21.63 -11.30 0.02
C TRP A 273 21.36 -10.87 1.49
N LEU A 274 20.45 -9.93 1.74
CA LEU A 274 20.08 -9.51 3.11
C LEU A 274 19.49 -10.66 3.94
N LYS A 275 18.91 -11.68 3.31
CA LYS A 275 18.36 -12.86 4.00
C LYS A 275 19.45 -13.78 4.53
N ASN A 276 20.66 -13.73 3.98
CA ASN A 276 21.76 -14.60 4.36
C ASN A 276 22.66 -14.01 5.46
N THR A 277 22.58 -12.72 5.72
CA THR A 277 23.41 -12.02 6.73
C THR A 277 22.72 -11.92 8.09
N ALA A 278 21.43 -12.25 8.17
CA ALA A 278 20.62 -12.25 9.39
C ALA A 278 20.53 -13.65 10.05
N ARG A 279 21.62 -14.45 10.01
CA ARG A 279 21.76 -15.70 10.76
C ARG A 279 22.84 -15.58 11.80
#